data_c5aefb841954eb3140e933fa8b7e328e
#
_entry.id   c5aefb841954eb3140e933fa8b7e328e
#
_cell.length_a   1.000
_cell.length_b   1.000
_cell.length_c   1.000
_cell.angle_alpha   90.00
_cell.angle_beta   90.00
_cell.angle_gamma   90.00
#
_symmetry.space_group_name_H-M   'P 1'
#
loop_
_entity.id
_entity.type
_entity.pdbx_description
1 polymer ?
#
loop_
_entity_poly.entity_id
_entity_poly.type
_entity_poly.pdbx_seq_one_letter_code
_entity_poly.pdbx_strand_id
1 'polypeptide(L)'
;MTIEDPRTRNPFDREAPARRALELHGMKYNCAQAVACTLAPLIGADEELCFRAAEGLGGGMGGLTETCGAVSGAAMAIDLANSNGQDDRTSKQATYRIVRKLVSDFREQNGSTLCPELKGIKTKQPLRSCDGCIVDALQLAADALAGLPADKPLDA
;
A
#
# COMPACT_ATOMS: atom_id res chain seq x y z
N MET A 1 -2.36 -23.06 21.56
CA MET A 1 -1.84 -21.96 20.77
C MET A 1 -2.97 -21.44 19.91
N THR A 2 -3.62 -20.39 20.34
CA THR A 2 -4.67 -19.73 19.58
C THR A 2 -4.00 -19.04 18.38
N ILE A 3 -4.37 -19.45 17.18
CA ILE A 3 -4.03 -18.69 15.99
C ILE A 3 -4.80 -17.38 16.13
N GLU A 4 -4.13 -16.33 16.55
CA GLU A 4 -4.73 -15.00 16.59
C GLU A 4 -5.13 -14.64 15.15
N ASP A 5 -6.39 -14.34 14.98
CA ASP A 5 -6.90 -13.79 13.73
C ASP A 5 -6.00 -12.58 13.37
N PRO A 6 -5.35 -12.58 12.20
CA PRO A 6 -4.51 -11.45 11.80
C PRO A 6 -5.23 -10.11 11.88
N ARG A 7 -6.57 -10.11 11.89
CA ARG A 7 -7.42 -8.92 12.05
C ARG A 7 -7.56 -8.46 13.50
N THR A 8 -7.25 -9.34 14.47
CA THR A 8 -7.28 -9.05 15.90
C THR A 8 -5.89 -8.83 16.48
N ARG A 9 -4.85 -9.05 15.70
CA ARG A 9 -3.52 -8.63 16.09
C ARG A 9 -3.55 -7.14 16.38
N ASN A 10 -2.99 -6.82 17.53
CA ASN A 10 -2.80 -5.45 17.96
C ASN A 10 -2.51 -4.58 16.72
N PRO A 11 -3.40 -3.64 16.37
CA PRO A 11 -3.17 -2.78 15.21
C PRO A 11 -1.87 -1.96 15.34
N PHE A 12 -1.21 -2.08 16.49
CA PHE A 12 0.05 -1.43 16.78
C PHE A 12 1.27 -2.34 16.59
N ASP A 13 1.12 -3.63 16.28
CA ASP A 13 2.28 -4.44 15.81
C ASP A 13 2.54 -4.13 14.34
N ARG A 14 3.01 -2.92 14.13
CA ARG A 14 3.37 -2.40 12.80
C ARG A 14 4.76 -2.82 12.38
N GLU A 15 5.52 -3.42 13.29
CA GLU A 15 6.93 -3.70 13.08
C GLU A 15 7.15 -4.85 12.09
N ALA A 16 6.40 -5.94 12.22
CA ALA A 16 6.61 -7.11 11.38
C ALA A 16 6.30 -6.85 9.88
N PRO A 17 5.15 -6.26 9.51
CA PRO A 17 4.91 -5.88 8.12
C PRO A 17 5.91 -4.86 7.59
N ALA A 18 6.27 -3.86 8.40
CA ALA A 18 7.25 -2.85 7.99
C ALA A 18 8.61 -3.48 7.72
N ARG A 19 9.09 -4.38 8.58
CA ARG A 19 10.32 -5.13 8.34
C ARG A 19 10.25 -5.94 7.05
N ARG A 20 9.13 -6.62 6.84
CA ARG A 20 8.95 -7.43 5.61
C ARG A 20 9.03 -6.57 4.36
N ALA A 21 8.37 -5.43 4.34
CA ALA A 21 8.39 -4.52 3.19
C ALA A 21 9.80 -3.99 2.92
N LEU A 22 10.55 -3.64 3.97
CA LEU A 22 11.93 -3.18 3.82
C LEU A 22 12.86 -4.31 3.35
N GLU A 23 12.66 -5.54 3.82
CA GLU A 23 13.40 -6.71 3.32
C GLU A 23 13.14 -6.92 1.83
N LEU A 24 11.89 -6.87 1.39
CA LEU A 24 11.53 -7.01 -0.03
C LEU A 24 12.17 -5.90 -0.86
N HIS A 25 12.14 -4.66 -0.38
CA HIS A 25 12.79 -3.55 -1.06
C HIS A 25 14.30 -3.79 -1.20
N GLY A 26 14.95 -4.32 -0.18
CA GLY A 26 16.36 -4.73 -0.22
C GLY A 26 16.63 -5.87 -1.20
N MET A 27 15.63 -6.67 -1.54
CA MET A 27 15.70 -7.77 -2.51
C MET A 27 15.35 -7.31 -3.93
N LYS A 28 15.40 -6.01 -4.22
CA LYS A 28 15.12 -5.40 -5.52
C LYS A 28 13.64 -5.38 -5.92
N TYR A 29 12.71 -5.56 -4.98
CA TYR A 29 11.33 -5.20 -5.19
C TYR A 29 11.27 -3.68 -5.25
N ASN A 30 10.52 -3.10 -6.18
CA ASN A 30 10.31 -1.66 -6.14
C ASN A 30 9.36 -1.27 -4.99
N CYS A 31 9.19 0.03 -4.76
CA CYS A 31 8.38 0.53 -3.64
C CYS A 31 6.92 0.03 -3.71
N ALA A 32 6.34 -0.03 -4.89
CA ALA A 32 4.97 -0.53 -5.06
C ALA A 32 4.88 -2.04 -4.79
N GLN A 33 5.82 -2.80 -5.32
CA GLN A 33 5.89 -4.25 -5.10
C GLN A 33 6.14 -4.59 -3.63
N ALA A 34 7.04 -3.86 -2.98
CA ALA A 34 7.34 -4.09 -1.57
C ALA A 34 6.09 -3.92 -0.69
N VAL A 35 5.31 -2.88 -0.91
CA VAL A 35 4.08 -2.62 -0.16
C VAL A 35 3.00 -3.64 -0.52
N ALA A 36 2.72 -3.82 -1.81
CA ALA A 36 1.64 -4.70 -2.28
C ALA A 36 1.87 -6.16 -1.88
N CYS A 37 3.09 -6.66 -2.05
CA CYS A 37 3.41 -8.05 -1.71
C CYS A 37 3.42 -8.30 -0.20
N THR A 38 3.80 -7.31 0.60
CA THR A 38 3.70 -7.41 2.06
C THR A 38 2.24 -7.48 2.50
N LEU A 39 1.35 -6.71 1.89
CA LEU A 39 -0.07 -6.70 2.23
C LEU A 39 -0.85 -7.89 1.66
N ALA A 40 -0.37 -8.49 0.57
CA ALA A 40 -1.08 -9.58 -0.12
C ALA A 40 -1.52 -10.73 0.81
N PRO A 41 -0.65 -11.29 1.67
CA PRO A 41 -1.08 -12.35 2.59
C PRO A 41 -2.14 -11.90 3.60
N LEU A 42 -2.12 -10.62 3.99
CA LEU A 42 -3.05 -10.07 4.97
C LEU A 42 -4.46 -9.93 4.41
N ILE A 43 -4.59 -9.85 3.09
CA ILE A 43 -5.86 -9.69 2.40
C ILE A 43 -6.26 -10.91 1.59
N GLY A 44 -5.51 -12.02 1.69
CA GLY A 44 -5.79 -13.25 0.95
C GLY A 44 -5.56 -13.13 -0.56
N ALA A 45 -4.77 -12.17 -1.00
CA ALA A 45 -4.44 -11.99 -2.41
C ALA A 45 -3.21 -12.82 -2.81
N ASP A 46 -3.14 -13.17 -4.10
CA ASP A 46 -1.99 -13.87 -4.67
C ASP A 46 -0.79 -12.93 -4.75
N GLU A 47 0.30 -13.29 -4.06
CA GLU A 47 1.49 -12.47 -3.95
C GLU A 47 2.20 -12.29 -5.30
N GLU A 48 2.30 -13.34 -6.09
CA GLU A 48 2.90 -13.28 -7.43
C GLU A 48 2.12 -12.35 -8.35
N LEU A 49 0.79 -12.42 -8.31
CA LEU A 49 -0.05 -11.52 -9.09
C LEU A 49 0.12 -10.06 -8.64
N CYS A 50 0.20 -9.82 -7.34
CA CYS A 50 0.48 -8.48 -6.80
C CYS A 50 1.84 -7.96 -7.25
N PHE A 51 2.87 -8.81 -7.24
CA PHE A 51 4.19 -8.45 -7.74
C PHE A 51 4.13 -7.96 -9.19
N ARG A 52 3.50 -8.75 -10.04
CA ARG A 52 3.38 -8.44 -11.48
C ARG A 52 2.54 -7.18 -11.72
N ALA A 53 1.42 -7.04 -11.04
CA ALA A 53 0.51 -5.90 -11.21
C ALA A 53 1.12 -4.58 -10.71
N ALA A 54 2.01 -4.64 -9.72
CA ALA A 54 2.64 -3.46 -9.14
C ALA A 54 3.96 -3.06 -9.83
N GLU A 55 4.47 -3.86 -10.76
CA GLU A 55 5.80 -3.66 -11.32
C GLU A 55 5.98 -2.29 -11.98
N GLY A 56 5.04 -1.86 -12.78
CA GLY A 56 5.10 -0.56 -13.47
C GLY A 56 4.69 0.63 -12.60
N LEU A 57 4.20 0.41 -11.38
CA LEU A 57 3.79 1.47 -10.46
C LEU A 57 4.97 2.03 -9.67
N GLY A 58 6.06 1.29 -9.56
CA GLY A 58 7.26 1.74 -8.86
C GLY A 58 7.95 2.91 -9.54
N GLY A 59 8.73 3.65 -8.77
CA GLY A 59 9.46 4.79 -9.31
C GLY A 59 8.56 5.86 -9.90
N GLY A 60 7.44 6.18 -9.26
CA GLY A 60 6.53 7.21 -9.74
C GLY A 60 6.03 6.95 -11.15
N MET A 61 5.44 5.80 -11.39
CA MET A 61 4.96 5.31 -12.69
C MET A 61 6.10 5.10 -13.69
N GLY A 62 7.23 4.61 -13.19
CA GLY A 62 8.37 4.20 -14.02
C GLY A 62 9.31 5.31 -14.43
N GLY A 63 8.87 6.55 -14.40
CA GLY A 63 9.66 7.70 -14.90
C GLY A 63 10.04 8.73 -13.84
N LEU A 64 9.79 8.46 -12.57
CA LEU A 64 10.04 9.37 -11.46
C LEU A 64 9.24 10.69 -11.55
N THR A 65 8.09 10.67 -12.21
CA THR A 65 7.32 11.87 -12.51
C THR A 65 5.95 11.92 -11.84
N GLU A 66 5.45 10.78 -11.35
CA GLU A 66 4.07 10.67 -10.89
C GLU A 66 4.01 10.22 -9.43
N THR A 67 2.84 9.72 -9.02
CA THR A 67 2.58 9.30 -7.64
C THR A 67 3.61 8.29 -7.14
N CYS A 68 4.06 8.45 -5.91
CA CYS A 68 4.94 7.52 -5.22
C CYS A 68 4.40 6.09 -5.30
N GLY A 69 5.25 5.15 -5.73
CA GLY A 69 4.86 3.75 -5.89
C GLY A 69 4.40 3.09 -4.60
N ALA A 70 4.91 3.52 -3.45
CA ALA A 70 4.44 3.03 -2.15
C ALA A 70 2.95 3.36 -1.94
N VAL A 71 2.52 4.55 -2.32
CA VAL A 71 1.11 4.97 -2.26
C VAL A 71 0.28 4.18 -3.27
N SER A 72 0.75 4.05 -4.50
CA SER A 72 0.04 3.28 -5.55
C SER A 72 -0.10 1.81 -5.18
N GLY A 73 0.96 1.19 -4.63
CA GLY A 73 0.92 -0.20 -4.17
C GLY A 73 -0.04 -0.39 -2.99
N ALA A 74 -0.06 0.54 -2.05
CA ALA A 74 -1.01 0.55 -0.94
C ALA A 74 -2.45 0.68 -1.43
N ALA A 75 -2.70 1.58 -2.39
CA ALA A 75 -4.02 1.75 -3.00
C ALA A 75 -4.47 0.47 -3.70
N MET A 76 -3.59 -0.19 -4.42
CA MET A 76 -3.89 -1.46 -5.09
C MET A 76 -4.34 -2.53 -4.08
N ALA A 77 -3.67 -2.64 -2.94
CA ALA A 77 -4.06 -3.59 -1.90
C ALA A 77 -5.45 -3.26 -1.32
N ILE A 78 -5.74 -1.99 -1.11
CA ILE A 78 -7.07 -1.53 -0.68
C ILE A 78 -8.12 -1.89 -1.73
N ASP A 79 -7.82 -1.68 -3.00
CA ASP A 79 -8.71 -2.02 -4.11
C ASP A 79 -9.05 -3.51 -4.10
N LEU A 80 -8.03 -4.35 -4.00
CA LEU A 80 -8.21 -5.81 -3.95
C LEU A 80 -9.07 -6.25 -2.76
N ALA A 81 -8.89 -5.60 -1.61
CA ALA A 81 -9.63 -5.95 -0.40
C ALA A 81 -11.07 -5.44 -0.40
N ASN A 82 -11.34 -4.27 -0.99
CA ASN A 82 -12.64 -3.61 -0.89
C ASN A 82 -13.53 -3.79 -2.11
N SER A 83 -12.98 -4.05 -3.29
CA SER A 83 -13.75 -4.21 -4.51
C SER A 83 -14.66 -5.43 -4.44
N ASN A 84 -15.90 -5.29 -4.91
CA ASN A 84 -16.84 -6.41 -5.08
C ASN A 84 -16.64 -7.16 -6.40
N GLY A 85 -15.67 -6.74 -7.22
CA GLY A 85 -15.38 -7.38 -8.49
C GLY A 85 -16.29 -6.92 -9.62
N GLN A 86 -16.09 -7.51 -10.80
CA GLN A 86 -16.79 -7.08 -12.01
C GLN A 86 -18.27 -7.45 -12.05
N ASP A 87 -18.70 -8.42 -11.25
CA ASP A 87 -20.10 -8.87 -11.20
C ASP A 87 -20.97 -7.95 -10.33
N ASP A 88 -20.36 -7.18 -9.42
CA ASP A 88 -21.03 -6.18 -8.61
C ASP A 88 -20.24 -4.87 -8.64
N ARG A 89 -20.55 -4.01 -9.60
CA ARG A 89 -19.81 -2.77 -9.86
C ARG A 89 -20.24 -1.60 -8.99
N THR A 90 -20.70 -1.86 -7.76
CA THR A 90 -21.21 -0.83 -6.85
C THR A 90 -20.23 -0.37 -5.79
N SER A 91 -19.09 -1.05 -5.62
CA SER A 91 -18.12 -0.76 -4.56
C SER A 91 -17.23 0.47 -4.82
N LYS A 92 -17.20 0.97 -6.03
CA LYS A 92 -16.26 2.00 -6.48
C LYS A 92 -16.22 3.25 -5.59
N GLN A 93 -17.36 3.78 -5.21
CA GLN A 93 -17.41 5.00 -4.39
C GLN A 93 -16.86 4.78 -2.98
N ALA A 94 -17.13 3.62 -2.40
CA ALA A 94 -16.57 3.25 -1.09
C ALA A 94 -15.04 3.12 -1.17
N THR A 95 -14.55 2.45 -2.21
CA THR A 95 -13.11 2.30 -2.46
C THR A 95 -12.44 3.67 -2.63
N TYR A 96 -13.05 4.57 -3.40
CA TYR A 96 -12.53 5.93 -3.60
C TYR A 96 -12.38 6.69 -2.28
N ARG A 97 -13.34 6.57 -1.35
CA ARG A 97 -13.24 7.23 -0.05
C ARG A 97 -12.02 6.74 0.74
N ILE A 98 -11.79 5.43 0.73
CA ILE A 98 -10.67 4.82 1.47
C ILE A 98 -9.33 5.26 0.86
N VAL A 99 -9.21 5.17 -0.47
CA VAL A 99 -7.98 5.56 -1.18
C VAL A 99 -7.72 7.07 -1.05
N ARG A 100 -8.77 7.88 -1.11
CA ARG A 100 -8.66 9.34 -0.91
C ARG A 100 -8.09 9.66 0.47
N LYS A 101 -8.56 8.96 1.50
CA LYS A 101 -8.05 9.14 2.85
C LYS A 101 -6.57 8.74 2.95
N LEU A 102 -6.20 7.60 2.35
CA LEU A 102 -4.81 7.16 2.28
C LEU A 102 -3.90 8.25 1.67
N VAL A 103 -4.31 8.76 0.52
CA VAL A 103 -3.56 9.79 -0.22
C VAL A 103 -3.44 11.08 0.61
N SER A 104 -4.54 11.52 1.21
CA SER A 104 -4.58 12.72 2.04
C SER A 104 -3.69 12.60 3.27
N ASP A 105 -3.79 11.48 3.99
CA ASP A 105 -3.00 11.24 5.19
C ASP A 105 -1.50 11.13 4.86
N PHE A 106 -1.16 10.46 3.78
CA PHE A 106 0.24 10.35 3.34
C PHE A 106 0.81 11.74 2.98
N ARG A 107 0.04 12.55 2.25
CA ARG A 107 0.45 13.91 1.90
C ARG A 107 0.65 14.78 3.13
N GLU A 108 -0.24 14.67 4.10
CA GLU A 108 -0.13 15.41 5.36
C GLU A 108 1.13 15.02 6.13
N GLN A 109 1.46 13.74 6.18
CA GLN A 109 2.67 13.24 6.87
C GLN A 109 3.96 13.63 6.16
N ASN A 110 3.97 13.65 4.83
CA ASN A 110 5.21 13.75 4.05
C ASN A 110 5.32 15.01 3.20
N GLY A 111 4.29 15.83 3.12
CA GLY A 111 4.28 17.06 2.34
C GLY A 111 3.96 16.91 0.87
N SER A 112 3.94 15.69 0.34
CA SER A 112 3.63 15.38 -1.06
C SER A 112 3.29 13.90 -1.22
N THR A 113 2.66 13.57 -2.36
CA THR A 113 2.51 12.19 -2.83
C THR A 113 3.30 11.93 -4.12
N LEU A 114 3.93 12.95 -4.65
CA LEU A 114 4.63 12.86 -5.95
C LEU A 114 6.07 12.39 -5.74
N CYS A 115 6.44 11.35 -6.48
CA CYS A 115 7.77 10.75 -6.42
C CYS A 115 8.90 11.80 -6.55
N PRO A 116 8.88 12.71 -7.55
CA PRO A 116 9.98 13.66 -7.73
C PRO A 116 10.10 14.65 -6.57
N GLU A 117 8.99 15.03 -5.93
CA GLU A 117 9.02 15.90 -4.76
C GLU A 117 9.55 15.19 -3.53
N LEU A 118 9.08 13.96 -3.29
CA LEU A 118 9.54 13.14 -2.17
C LEU A 118 11.04 12.85 -2.26
N LYS A 119 11.53 12.53 -3.46
CA LYS A 119 12.96 12.31 -3.70
C LYS A 119 13.79 13.58 -3.75
N GLY A 120 13.16 14.73 -3.89
CA GLY A 120 13.87 16.01 -4.01
C GLY A 120 14.70 16.13 -5.27
N ILE A 121 14.17 15.64 -6.40
CA ILE A 121 14.92 15.64 -7.68
C ILE A 121 15.28 17.05 -8.12
N LYS A 122 14.33 18.00 -8.04
CA LYS A 122 14.57 19.40 -8.40
C LYS A 122 15.13 20.22 -7.25
N THR A 123 14.60 20.02 -6.05
CA THR A 123 14.96 20.83 -4.86
C THR A 123 16.28 20.41 -4.25
N LYS A 124 16.78 19.22 -4.54
CA LYS A 124 17.93 18.58 -3.88
C LYS A 124 17.72 18.34 -2.38
N GLN A 125 16.47 18.41 -1.93
CA GLN A 125 16.08 18.19 -0.54
C GLN A 125 14.93 17.17 -0.51
N PRO A 126 15.23 15.87 -0.28
CA PRO A 126 14.19 14.85 -0.17
C PRO A 126 13.24 15.15 1.00
N LEU A 127 11.95 15.03 0.77
CA LEU A 127 10.94 15.14 1.83
C LEU A 127 10.90 13.87 2.68
N ARG A 128 11.10 12.73 2.04
CA ARG A 128 11.09 11.43 2.71
C ARG A 128 11.92 10.44 1.89
N SER A 129 12.63 9.54 2.55
CA SER A 129 13.33 8.44 1.87
C SER A 129 12.33 7.44 1.27
N CYS A 130 12.76 6.68 0.27
CA CYS A 130 11.92 5.60 -0.30
C CYS A 130 11.50 4.59 0.77
N ASP A 131 12.43 4.19 1.65
CA ASP A 131 12.11 3.30 2.77
C ASP A 131 11.07 3.92 3.70
N GLY A 132 11.19 5.20 4.01
CA GLY A 132 10.20 5.90 4.81
C GLY A 132 8.83 5.98 4.15
N CYS A 133 8.78 6.22 2.85
CA CYS A 133 7.53 6.21 2.08
C CYS A 133 6.87 4.82 2.11
N ILE A 134 7.67 3.76 1.98
CA ILE A 134 7.19 2.37 2.05
C ILE A 134 6.54 2.11 3.42
N VAL A 135 7.22 2.45 4.50
CA VAL A 135 6.71 2.23 5.86
C VAL A 135 5.44 3.03 6.11
N ASP A 136 5.43 4.31 5.74
CA ASP A 136 4.26 5.18 5.97
C ASP A 136 3.04 4.73 5.16
N ALA A 137 3.20 4.42 3.88
CA ALA A 137 2.11 3.95 3.04
C ALA A 137 1.58 2.60 3.50
N LEU A 138 2.48 1.68 3.88
CA LEU A 138 2.12 0.37 4.42
C LEU A 138 1.28 0.49 5.68
N GLN A 139 1.68 1.33 6.61
CA GLN A 139 0.97 1.53 7.88
C GLN A 139 -0.41 2.15 7.67
N LEU A 140 -0.51 3.14 6.80
CA LEU A 140 -1.79 3.75 6.44
C LEU A 140 -2.74 2.75 5.78
N ALA A 141 -2.21 1.93 4.88
CA ALA A 141 -2.99 0.88 4.23
C ALA A 141 -3.44 -0.20 5.23
N ALA A 142 -2.55 -0.62 6.12
CA ALA A 142 -2.89 -1.61 7.16
C ALA A 142 -4.00 -1.09 8.08
N ASP A 143 -3.95 0.17 8.47
CA ASP A 143 -4.99 0.82 9.27
C ASP A 143 -6.33 0.86 8.49
N ALA A 144 -6.28 1.21 7.22
CA ALA A 144 -7.47 1.22 6.37
C ALA A 144 -8.08 -0.17 6.22
N LEU A 145 -7.25 -1.19 6.01
CA LEU A 145 -7.68 -2.58 5.87
C LEU A 145 -8.31 -3.12 7.15
N ALA A 146 -7.76 -2.76 8.31
CA ALA A 146 -8.31 -3.13 9.61
C ALA A 146 -9.71 -2.55 9.85
N GLY A 147 -10.06 -1.44 9.22
CA GLY A 147 -11.37 -0.80 9.30
C GLY A 147 -12.41 -1.36 8.34
N LEU A 148 -12.03 -2.29 7.45
CA LEU A 148 -12.99 -2.88 6.50
C LEU A 148 -13.92 -3.87 7.19
N PRO A 149 -15.18 -4.02 6.68
CA PRO A 149 -16.09 -5.04 7.20
C PRO A 149 -15.48 -6.44 7.06
N ALA A 150 -15.60 -7.26 8.12
CA ALA A 150 -15.05 -8.60 8.19
C ALA A 150 -15.69 -9.60 7.19
N ASP A 151 -16.83 -9.22 6.62
CA ASP A 151 -17.62 -10.02 5.69
C ASP A 151 -17.35 -9.70 4.21
N LYS A 152 -16.34 -8.91 3.91
CA LYS A 152 -15.88 -8.74 2.53
C LYS A 152 -14.96 -9.91 2.18
N PRO A 153 -15.47 -10.95 1.50
CA PRO A 153 -14.62 -12.05 1.08
C PRO A 153 -13.72 -11.58 -0.07
N LEU A 154 -12.47 -11.94 0.05
CA LEU A 154 -11.52 -11.86 -1.05
C LEU A 154 -11.57 -13.12 -1.90
N ASP A 155 -12.65 -13.87 -1.78
CA ASP A 155 -12.90 -15.03 -2.60
C ASP A 155 -13.26 -14.57 -4.01
N ALA A 156 -12.23 -14.41 -4.78
CA ALA A 156 -12.41 -14.30 -6.22
C ALA A 156 -12.80 -15.66 -6.79
#